data_af3f34e1bf14fdb974135c26709471ba
#
_entry.id   af3f34e1bf14fdb974135c26709471ba
#
_cell.length_a   1.000
_cell.length_b   1.000
_cell.length_c   1.000
_cell.angle_alpha   90.00
_cell.angle_beta   90.00
_cell.angle_gamma   90.00
#
_symmetry.space_group_name_H-M   'P 1'
#
loop_
_entity.id
_entity.type
_entity.pdbx_description
1 polymer ?
#
loop_
_entity_poly.entity_id
_entity_poly.type
_entity_poly.pdbx_seq_one_letter_code
_entity_poly.pdbx_strand_id
1 'polypeptide(L)'
;RDVHPLPTDEDKPLFPTSIYAITKRDHEEMFLSTGLAYGIPAVALRFFNTYGPRQALSNPYTGVMAIFSGRLLNRQPPIIYEDGLQSRDSTHVGDIVQGWLLAMDKPEADYQVFNLGTGISPSVLEVAGLLSQHLTDGQVQPQVLNQFRAGDIRHCFADIGHIQAMGYQPKAQFQDSIADLVEWVRSQKAVDGFERAQSELMRRGLAS
;
A
#
# COMPACT_ATOMS: atom_id res chain seq x y z
N ARG A 1 -20.46 -2.59 -9.81
CA ARG A 1 -19.81 -3.02 -8.53
C ARG A 1 -19.29 -4.42 -8.79
N ASP A 2 -18.00 -4.61 -8.75
CA ASP A 2 -17.40 -5.92 -8.95
C ASP A 2 -17.79 -6.80 -7.77
N VAL A 3 -18.55 -7.84 -8.05
CA VAL A 3 -19.01 -8.81 -7.05
C VAL A 3 -17.87 -9.74 -6.65
N HIS A 4 -16.86 -9.87 -7.52
CA HIS A 4 -15.66 -10.66 -7.29
C HIS A 4 -14.42 -9.86 -7.75
N PRO A 5 -13.63 -9.31 -6.82
CA PRO A 5 -12.42 -8.58 -7.19
C PRO A 5 -11.42 -9.56 -7.83
N LEU A 6 -10.83 -9.13 -8.96
CA LEU A 6 -9.79 -9.87 -9.65
C LEU A 6 -8.42 -9.30 -9.31
N PRO A 7 -7.38 -10.14 -9.23
CA PRO A 7 -6.00 -9.65 -9.11
C PRO A 7 -5.65 -8.76 -10.31
N THR A 8 -4.80 -7.77 -10.08
CA THR A 8 -4.33 -6.87 -11.12
C THR A 8 -3.03 -7.44 -11.69
N ASP A 9 -3.03 -7.78 -12.97
CA ASP A 9 -1.84 -8.19 -13.72
C ASP A 9 -1.07 -6.98 -14.27
N GLU A 10 0.12 -7.21 -14.83
CA GLU A 10 0.97 -6.17 -15.40
C GLU A 10 0.43 -5.63 -16.75
N ASP A 11 -0.36 -6.42 -17.47
CA ASP A 11 -0.92 -6.08 -18.78
C ASP A 11 -2.18 -5.21 -18.67
N LYS A 12 -2.73 -5.06 -17.47
CA LYS A 12 -3.91 -4.23 -17.24
C LYS A 12 -3.68 -2.79 -17.71
N PRO A 13 -4.55 -2.22 -18.56
CA PRO A 13 -4.43 -0.85 -19.01
C PRO A 13 -4.37 0.16 -17.85
N LEU A 14 -3.37 1.04 -17.89
CA LEU A 14 -3.16 2.05 -16.86
C LEU A 14 -4.04 3.28 -17.13
N PHE A 15 -5.03 3.52 -16.28
CA PHE A 15 -5.89 4.70 -16.34
C PHE A 15 -5.63 5.61 -15.12
N PRO A 16 -4.57 6.46 -15.16
CA PRO A 16 -4.21 7.30 -14.04
C PRO A 16 -5.29 8.36 -13.77
N THR A 17 -5.75 8.46 -12.52
CA THR A 17 -6.77 9.41 -12.08
C THR A 17 -6.22 10.56 -11.22
N SER A 18 -4.90 10.62 -11.05
CA SER A 18 -4.22 11.67 -10.29
C SER A 18 -2.88 12.03 -10.92
N ILE A 19 -2.38 13.24 -10.60
CA ILE A 19 -1.05 13.67 -11.04
C ILE A 19 0.02 12.68 -10.56
N TYR A 20 -0.09 12.18 -9.32
CA TYR A 20 0.80 11.15 -8.80
C TYR A 20 0.79 9.89 -9.69
N ALA A 21 -0.38 9.39 -10.03
CA ALA A 21 -0.51 8.18 -10.87
C ALA A 21 0.05 8.42 -12.29
N ILE A 22 -0.18 9.62 -12.86
CA ILE A 22 0.42 10.00 -14.16
C ILE A 22 1.94 9.97 -14.07
N THR A 23 2.54 10.62 -13.07
CA THR A 23 4.00 10.66 -12.94
C THR A 23 4.60 9.28 -12.70
N LYS A 24 3.91 8.38 -11.98
CA LYS A 24 4.40 7.02 -11.77
C LYS A 24 4.38 6.17 -13.04
N ARG A 25 3.33 6.28 -13.84
CA ARG A 25 3.27 5.65 -15.17
C ARG A 25 4.37 6.20 -16.08
N ASP A 26 4.52 7.52 -16.15
CA ASP A 26 5.50 8.16 -17.00
C ASP A 26 6.94 7.80 -16.58
N HIS A 27 7.22 7.65 -15.28
CA HIS A 27 8.51 7.15 -14.80
C HIS A 27 8.80 5.74 -15.32
N GLU A 28 7.84 4.83 -15.25
CA GLU A 28 7.98 3.46 -15.76
C GLU A 28 8.32 3.48 -17.26
N GLU A 29 7.53 4.17 -18.05
CA GLU A 29 7.74 4.30 -19.50
C GLU A 29 9.09 4.96 -19.84
N MET A 30 9.46 6.02 -19.15
CA MET A 30 10.72 6.73 -19.36
C MET A 30 11.95 5.86 -19.04
N PHE A 31 11.95 5.17 -17.90
CA PHE A 31 13.09 4.34 -17.50
C PHE A 31 13.27 3.15 -18.43
N LEU A 32 12.20 2.44 -18.78
CA LEU A 32 12.27 1.30 -19.68
C LEU A 32 12.68 1.72 -21.10
N SER A 33 12.10 2.79 -21.63
CA SER A 33 12.43 3.31 -22.96
C SER A 33 13.89 3.80 -23.02
N THR A 34 14.35 4.51 -22.00
CA THR A 34 15.74 4.97 -21.91
C THR A 34 16.69 3.78 -21.79
N GLY A 35 16.36 2.79 -20.94
CA GLY A 35 17.14 1.58 -20.80
C GLY A 35 17.33 0.85 -22.13
N LEU A 36 16.24 0.65 -22.86
CA LEU A 36 16.28 0.03 -24.20
C LEU A 36 17.11 0.85 -25.20
N ALA A 37 16.92 2.17 -25.24
CA ALA A 37 17.61 3.04 -26.20
C ALA A 37 19.13 3.09 -25.99
N TYR A 38 19.58 2.99 -24.75
CA TYR A 38 21.00 3.12 -24.39
C TYR A 38 21.66 1.80 -23.99
N GLY A 39 20.95 0.68 -24.05
CA GLY A 39 21.45 -0.64 -23.64
C GLY A 39 21.77 -0.73 -22.14
N ILE A 40 21.01 -0.01 -21.31
CA ILE A 40 21.15 -0.02 -19.86
C ILE A 40 20.03 -0.90 -19.29
N PRO A 41 20.36 -2.03 -18.62
CA PRO A 41 19.35 -2.86 -17.99
C PRO A 41 18.47 -2.04 -17.02
N ALA A 42 17.17 -2.09 -17.21
CA ALA A 42 16.19 -1.38 -16.42
C ALA A 42 15.01 -2.29 -16.09
N VAL A 43 14.53 -2.25 -14.86
CA VAL A 43 13.37 -3.03 -14.40
C VAL A 43 12.38 -2.10 -13.71
N ALA A 44 11.11 -2.25 -13.99
CA ALA A 44 10.05 -1.53 -13.28
C ALA A 44 9.36 -2.46 -12.27
N LEU A 45 9.35 -2.05 -11.00
CA LEU A 45 8.66 -2.77 -9.92
C LEU A 45 7.47 -1.95 -9.44
N ARG A 46 6.26 -2.45 -9.65
CA ARG A 46 5.00 -1.86 -9.20
C ARG A 46 4.68 -2.33 -7.78
N PHE A 47 5.02 -1.53 -6.78
CA PHE A 47 4.73 -1.83 -5.38
C PHE A 47 3.26 -1.62 -5.06
N PHE A 48 2.68 -2.61 -4.42
CA PHE A 48 1.38 -2.47 -3.76
C PHE A 48 1.57 -1.81 -2.38
N ASN A 49 0.60 -1.89 -1.48
CA ASN A 49 0.66 -1.15 -0.22
C ASN A 49 1.77 -1.68 0.70
N THR A 50 2.94 -1.07 0.63
CA THR A 50 4.09 -1.48 1.44
C THR A 50 3.95 -1.00 2.89
N TYR A 51 4.27 -1.88 3.84
CA TYR A 51 4.33 -1.58 5.27
C TYR A 51 5.54 -2.21 5.93
N GLY A 52 5.89 -1.75 7.13
CA GLY A 52 6.96 -2.32 7.95
C GLY A 52 7.69 -1.29 8.78
N PRO A 53 8.75 -1.71 9.49
CA PRO A 53 9.60 -0.82 10.28
C PRO A 53 10.15 0.34 9.45
N ARG A 54 10.36 1.48 10.10
CA ARG A 54 10.87 2.73 9.52
C ARG A 54 9.91 3.45 8.56
N GLN A 55 8.64 3.02 8.49
CA GLN A 55 7.63 3.77 7.76
C GLN A 55 7.39 5.14 8.42
N ALA A 56 7.35 6.22 7.63
CA ALA A 56 7.08 7.56 8.14
C ALA A 56 5.64 7.67 8.67
N LEU A 57 5.45 8.02 9.93
CA LEU A 57 4.14 8.12 10.58
C LEU A 57 3.50 9.52 10.47
N SER A 58 4.30 10.56 10.30
CA SER A 58 3.85 11.96 10.28
C SER A 58 3.61 12.52 8.88
N ASN A 59 3.85 11.75 7.83
CA ASN A 59 3.59 12.16 6.45
C ASN A 59 2.10 11.96 6.11
N PRO A 60 1.34 13.01 5.75
CA PRO A 60 -0.09 12.86 5.43
C PRO A 60 -0.37 12.04 4.17
N TYR A 61 0.64 11.79 3.35
CA TYR A 61 0.56 10.95 2.14
C TYR A 61 1.07 9.53 2.37
N THR A 62 1.29 9.14 3.62
CA THR A 62 1.72 7.78 3.98
C THR A 62 0.55 6.79 3.87
N GLY A 63 0.87 5.49 3.82
CA GLY A 63 -0.14 4.44 3.72
C GLY A 63 -1.09 4.38 4.93
N VAL A 64 -2.25 3.79 4.71
CA VAL A 64 -3.33 3.69 5.71
C VAL A 64 -2.88 3.12 7.06
N MET A 65 -1.95 2.16 7.08
CA MET A 65 -1.43 1.57 8.33
C MET A 65 -0.68 2.58 9.19
N ALA A 66 0.11 3.47 8.58
CA ALA A 66 0.81 4.51 9.32
C ALA A 66 -0.17 5.55 9.89
N ILE A 67 -1.21 5.92 9.14
CA ILE A 67 -2.27 6.82 9.61
C ILE A 67 -3.00 6.19 10.80
N PHE A 68 -3.44 4.95 10.67
CA PHE A 68 -4.13 4.24 11.75
C PHE A 68 -3.26 4.06 12.99
N SER A 69 -1.99 3.70 12.79
CA SER A 69 -1.02 3.59 13.90
C SER A 69 -0.83 4.92 14.62
N GLY A 70 -0.68 6.02 13.88
CA GLY A 70 -0.56 7.36 14.46
C GLY A 70 -1.79 7.75 15.30
N ARG A 71 -3.00 7.46 14.83
CA ARG A 71 -4.24 7.70 15.58
C ARG A 71 -4.30 6.85 16.83
N LEU A 72 -4.05 5.54 16.73
CA LEU A 72 -4.09 4.60 17.86
C LEU A 72 -3.06 4.95 18.94
N LEU A 73 -1.86 5.39 18.58
CA LEU A 73 -0.86 5.91 19.54
C LEU A 73 -1.39 7.12 20.32
N ASN A 74 -2.21 7.96 19.70
CA ASN A 74 -2.85 9.12 20.30
C ASN A 74 -4.22 8.78 20.94
N ARG A 75 -4.55 7.50 21.12
CA ARG A 75 -5.84 7.03 21.66
C ARG A 75 -7.04 7.53 20.85
N GLN A 76 -6.87 7.78 19.57
CA GLN A 76 -7.93 8.17 18.64
C GLN A 76 -8.35 6.98 17.77
N PRO A 77 -9.64 6.82 17.43
CA PRO A 77 -10.10 5.74 16.59
C PRO A 77 -9.56 5.88 15.15
N PRO A 78 -9.12 4.78 14.52
CA PRO A 78 -8.92 4.75 13.08
C PRO A 78 -10.21 5.12 12.35
N ILE A 79 -10.13 6.07 11.42
CA ILE A 79 -11.28 6.51 10.64
C ILE A 79 -11.29 5.79 9.31
N ILE A 80 -12.39 5.10 9.02
CA ILE A 80 -12.58 4.29 7.83
C ILE A 80 -13.69 4.91 6.97
N TYR A 81 -13.35 5.25 5.75
CA TYR A 81 -14.32 5.68 4.74
C TYR A 81 -15.05 4.48 4.15
N GLU A 82 -16.14 4.72 3.45
CA GLU A 82 -17.07 3.70 2.93
C GLU A 82 -17.55 2.75 4.05
N ASP A 83 -17.68 1.48 3.75
CA ASP A 83 -18.13 0.43 4.67
C ASP A 83 -16.98 -0.37 5.32
N GLY A 84 -15.72 -0.03 5.00
CA GLY A 84 -14.53 -0.71 5.50
C GLY A 84 -14.17 -2.01 4.76
N LEU A 85 -14.99 -2.45 3.80
CA LEU A 85 -14.75 -3.68 3.03
C LEU A 85 -13.86 -3.46 1.80
N GLN A 86 -13.44 -2.22 1.53
CA GLN A 86 -12.41 -1.97 0.53
C GLN A 86 -11.11 -2.68 0.93
N SER A 87 -10.43 -3.29 -0.05
CA SER A 87 -9.27 -4.13 0.23
C SER A 87 -8.01 -3.69 -0.50
N ARG A 88 -6.87 -3.95 0.13
CA ARG A 88 -5.55 -3.61 -0.41
C ARG A 88 -4.58 -4.76 -0.17
N ASP A 89 -3.74 -5.04 -1.17
CA ASP A 89 -2.58 -5.90 -0.99
C ASP A 89 -1.57 -5.20 -0.10
N SER A 90 -1.33 -5.78 1.05
CA SER A 90 -0.43 -5.25 2.07
C SER A 90 0.84 -6.09 2.11
N THR A 91 1.93 -5.52 1.59
CA THR A 91 3.20 -6.23 1.41
C THR A 91 4.24 -5.75 2.42
N HIS A 92 4.79 -6.67 3.19
CA HIS A 92 5.86 -6.34 4.15
C HIS A 92 7.13 -5.88 3.44
N VAL A 93 7.82 -4.89 4.00
CA VAL A 93 9.04 -4.31 3.41
C VAL A 93 10.13 -5.35 3.15
N GLY A 94 10.22 -6.41 3.96
CA GLY A 94 11.16 -7.52 3.74
C GLY A 94 10.89 -8.27 2.44
N ASP A 95 9.62 -8.48 2.08
CA ASP A 95 9.27 -9.12 0.81
C ASP A 95 9.52 -8.17 -0.37
N ILE A 96 9.28 -6.87 -0.19
CA ILE A 96 9.67 -5.86 -1.20
C ILE A 96 11.18 -5.94 -1.49
N VAL A 97 12.01 -5.98 -0.43
CA VAL A 97 13.47 -6.10 -0.58
C VAL A 97 13.85 -7.40 -1.28
N GLN A 98 13.20 -8.52 -0.94
CA GLN A 98 13.43 -9.80 -1.63
C GLN A 98 13.20 -9.67 -3.14
N GLY A 99 12.04 -9.13 -3.54
CA GLY A 99 11.70 -8.95 -4.97
C GLY A 99 12.65 -7.99 -5.68
N TRP A 100 13.09 -6.96 -4.98
CA TRP A 100 14.04 -5.97 -5.51
C TRP A 100 15.41 -6.60 -5.81
N LEU A 101 15.97 -7.34 -4.85
CA LEU A 101 17.24 -8.05 -5.02
C LEU A 101 17.12 -9.11 -6.12
N LEU A 102 16.03 -9.84 -6.16
CA LEU A 102 15.78 -10.83 -7.21
C LEU A 102 15.79 -10.20 -8.61
N ALA A 103 15.13 -9.05 -8.78
CA ALA A 103 15.09 -8.33 -10.05
C ALA A 103 16.46 -7.76 -10.45
N MET A 104 17.31 -7.39 -9.46
CA MET A 104 18.67 -6.92 -9.75
C MET A 104 19.62 -8.04 -10.18
N ASP A 105 19.44 -9.24 -9.66
CA ASP A 105 20.38 -10.35 -9.88
C ASP A 105 20.07 -11.17 -11.15
N LYS A 106 18.88 -11.01 -11.72
CA LYS A 106 18.39 -11.84 -12.83
C LYS A 106 18.32 -11.07 -14.16
N PRO A 107 19.17 -11.40 -15.15
CA PRO A 107 19.10 -10.77 -16.47
C PRO A 107 17.73 -10.94 -17.17
N GLU A 108 16.98 -11.98 -16.81
CA GLU A 108 15.63 -12.22 -17.34
C GLU A 108 14.63 -11.14 -16.93
N ALA A 109 14.96 -10.34 -15.88
CA ALA A 109 14.18 -9.20 -15.46
C ALA A 109 14.39 -7.96 -16.33
N ASP A 110 15.46 -7.89 -17.09
CA ASP A 110 15.83 -6.72 -17.84
C ASP A 110 14.70 -6.27 -18.78
N TYR A 111 14.37 -4.98 -18.72
CA TYR A 111 13.35 -4.32 -19.52
C TYR A 111 11.92 -4.81 -19.27
N GLN A 112 11.69 -5.50 -18.14
CA GLN A 112 10.39 -6.02 -17.75
C GLN A 112 9.71 -5.16 -16.68
N VAL A 113 8.40 -5.38 -16.52
CA VAL A 113 7.58 -4.83 -15.45
C VAL A 113 7.11 -5.98 -14.56
N PHE A 114 7.16 -5.81 -13.25
CA PHE A 114 6.67 -6.78 -12.30
C PHE A 114 5.81 -6.13 -11.23
N ASN A 115 4.68 -6.75 -10.93
CA ASN A 115 3.92 -6.45 -9.72
C ASN A 115 4.62 -7.05 -8.50
N LEU A 116 4.81 -6.24 -7.46
CA LEU A 116 5.41 -6.66 -6.20
C LEU A 116 4.41 -6.52 -5.06
N GLY A 117 3.77 -7.63 -4.75
CA GLY A 117 2.69 -7.78 -3.80
C GLY A 117 2.69 -9.14 -3.14
N THR A 118 1.59 -9.48 -2.46
CA THR A 118 1.36 -10.80 -1.85
C THR A 118 0.31 -11.62 -2.59
N GLY A 119 -0.53 -10.97 -3.40
CA GLY A 119 -1.73 -11.56 -3.99
C GLY A 119 -2.89 -11.72 -2.99
N ILE A 120 -2.73 -11.24 -1.75
CA ILE A 120 -3.73 -11.30 -0.68
C ILE A 120 -4.16 -9.89 -0.32
N SER A 121 -5.46 -9.67 -0.16
CA SER A 121 -5.99 -8.32 0.08
C SER A 121 -6.93 -8.28 1.30
N PRO A 122 -6.40 -8.11 2.52
CA PRO A 122 -7.23 -7.84 3.69
C PRO A 122 -8.06 -6.57 3.49
N SER A 123 -9.25 -6.53 4.09
CA SER A 123 -10.08 -5.34 4.13
C SER A 123 -9.43 -4.26 5.04
N VAL A 124 -9.75 -3.00 4.76
CA VAL A 124 -9.27 -1.89 5.60
C VAL A 124 -9.78 -2.01 7.04
N LEU A 125 -11.00 -2.57 7.22
CA LEU A 125 -11.56 -2.84 8.54
C LEU A 125 -10.75 -3.91 9.31
N GLU A 126 -10.36 -5.01 8.64
CA GLU A 126 -9.50 -6.05 9.25
C GLU A 126 -8.14 -5.49 9.64
N VAL A 127 -7.53 -4.69 8.78
CA VAL A 127 -6.26 -4.01 9.07
C VAL A 127 -6.38 -3.10 10.30
N ALA A 128 -7.44 -2.29 10.36
CA ALA A 128 -7.66 -1.37 11.47
C ALA A 128 -7.93 -2.12 12.79
N GLY A 129 -8.71 -3.20 12.74
CA GLY A 129 -8.99 -4.06 13.89
C GLY A 129 -7.73 -4.72 14.44
N LEU A 130 -6.88 -5.25 13.57
CA LEU A 130 -5.63 -5.89 13.95
C LEU A 130 -4.66 -4.88 14.59
N LEU A 131 -4.50 -3.69 14.00
CA LEU A 131 -3.69 -2.62 14.60
C LEU A 131 -4.25 -2.16 15.95
N SER A 132 -5.57 -2.03 16.10
CA SER A 132 -6.22 -1.72 17.37
C SER A 132 -5.89 -2.76 18.44
N GLN A 133 -5.97 -4.03 18.09
CA GLN A 133 -5.64 -5.13 19.01
C GLN A 133 -4.19 -5.03 19.47
N HIS A 134 -3.24 -4.80 18.56
CA HIS A 134 -1.83 -4.74 18.90
C HIS A 134 -1.40 -3.46 19.64
N LEU A 135 -2.00 -2.30 19.33
CA LEU A 135 -1.57 -1.01 19.88
C LEU A 135 -2.35 -0.57 21.14
N THR A 136 -3.59 -1.03 21.28
CA THR A 136 -4.49 -0.58 22.37
C THR A 136 -5.23 -1.71 23.08
N ASP A 137 -4.82 -2.97 22.87
CA ASP A 137 -5.52 -4.16 23.37
C ASP A 137 -7.02 -4.18 23.01
N GLY A 138 -7.34 -3.65 21.82
CA GLY A 138 -8.70 -3.54 21.31
C GLY A 138 -9.57 -2.47 22.00
N GLN A 139 -9.01 -1.63 22.88
CA GLN A 139 -9.78 -0.61 23.60
C GLN A 139 -10.25 0.54 22.70
N VAL A 140 -9.51 0.86 21.64
CA VAL A 140 -9.86 1.90 20.69
C VAL A 140 -10.33 1.25 19.38
N GLN A 141 -11.64 1.21 19.18
CA GLN A 141 -12.22 0.55 18.00
C GLN A 141 -12.22 1.47 16.76
N PRO A 142 -12.07 0.91 15.54
CA PRO A 142 -12.22 1.66 14.30
C PRO A 142 -13.62 2.28 14.18
N GLN A 143 -13.70 3.45 13.58
CA GLN A 143 -14.94 4.15 13.27
C GLN A 143 -15.19 4.16 11.77
N VAL A 144 -16.28 3.53 11.33
CA VAL A 144 -16.73 3.52 9.93
C VAL A 144 -17.68 4.68 9.70
N LEU A 145 -17.37 5.55 8.74
CA LEU A 145 -18.14 6.77 8.46
C LEU A 145 -19.25 6.57 7.44
N ASN A 146 -19.19 5.54 6.60
CA ASN A 146 -20.05 5.34 5.43
C ASN A 146 -20.05 6.55 4.46
N GLN A 147 -18.96 7.29 4.41
CA GLN A 147 -18.73 8.43 3.54
C GLN A 147 -17.78 8.04 2.41
N PHE A 148 -18.03 8.54 1.21
CA PHE A 148 -17.17 8.26 0.06
C PHE A 148 -16.08 9.32 -0.08
N ARG A 149 -14.91 8.89 -0.54
CA ARG A 149 -13.83 9.76 -0.94
C ARG A 149 -13.61 9.64 -2.44
N ALA A 150 -13.61 10.78 -3.14
CA ALA A 150 -13.40 10.81 -4.58
C ALA A 150 -12.05 10.18 -4.98
N GLY A 151 -12.09 9.26 -5.94
CA GLY A 151 -10.90 8.59 -6.47
C GLY A 151 -10.41 7.37 -5.69
N ASP A 152 -11.09 6.96 -4.60
CA ASP A 152 -10.74 5.71 -3.91
C ASP A 152 -11.10 4.49 -4.76
N ILE A 153 -10.15 3.55 -4.81
CA ILE A 153 -10.31 2.27 -5.49
C ILE A 153 -10.90 1.27 -4.50
N ARG A 154 -11.94 0.54 -4.89
CA ARG A 154 -12.61 -0.42 -4.01
C ARG A 154 -11.70 -1.59 -3.63
N HIS A 155 -11.09 -2.26 -4.61
CA HIS A 155 -10.20 -3.39 -4.41
C HIS A 155 -8.95 -3.21 -5.26
N CYS A 156 -7.79 -3.47 -4.66
CA CYS A 156 -6.51 -3.40 -5.36
C CYS A 156 -5.53 -4.40 -4.75
N PHE A 157 -5.23 -5.48 -5.49
CA PHE A 157 -4.24 -6.49 -5.11
C PHE A 157 -3.56 -7.05 -6.35
N ALA A 158 -2.35 -7.57 -6.16
CA ALA A 158 -1.47 -8.00 -7.23
C ALA A 158 -1.85 -9.38 -7.77
N ASP A 159 -1.78 -9.55 -9.08
CA ASP A 159 -1.31 -10.81 -9.63
C ASP A 159 0.22 -10.80 -9.57
N ILE A 160 0.80 -11.78 -8.90
CA ILE A 160 2.25 -11.90 -8.72
C ILE A 160 2.85 -13.07 -9.52
N GLY A 161 2.07 -13.68 -10.40
CA GLY A 161 2.49 -14.85 -11.17
C GLY A 161 3.77 -14.60 -11.97
N HIS A 162 3.90 -13.42 -12.55
CA HIS A 162 5.07 -13.05 -13.35
C HIS A 162 6.37 -13.05 -12.51
N ILE A 163 6.39 -12.36 -11.37
CA ILE A 163 7.58 -12.34 -10.52
C ILE A 163 7.80 -13.66 -9.76
N GLN A 164 6.73 -14.42 -9.47
CA GLN A 164 6.87 -15.77 -8.91
C GLN A 164 7.59 -16.74 -9.86
N ALA A 165 7.38 -16.61 -11.16
CA ALA A 165 8.13 -17.40 -12.15
C ALA A 165 9.64 -17.16 -12.08
N MET A 166 10.07 -16.01 -11.55
CA MET A 166 11.47 -15.70 -11.29
C MET A 166 11.96 -16.19 -9.91
N GLY A 167 11.09 -16.77 -9.08
CA GLY A 167 11.42 -17.33 -7.77
C GLY A 167 11.04 -16.42 -6.57
N TYR A 168 10.31 -15.34 -6.80
CA TYR A 168 9.76 -14.52 -5.71
C TYR A 168 8.74 -15.33 -4.89
N GLN A 169 8.88 -15.29 -3.57
CA GLN A 169 7.96 -15.91 -2.64
C GLN A 169 7.76 -14.99 -1.44
N PRO A 170 6.63 -14.28 -1.34
CA PRO A 170 6.33 -13.48 -0.15
C PRO A 170 6.27 -14.40 1.09
N LYS A 171 7.03 -14.06 2.11
CA LYS A 171 7.21 -14.87 3.32
C LYS A 171 6.44 -14.33 4.51
N ALA A 172 6.22 -13.02 4.53
CA ALA A 172 5.56 -12.37 5.64
C ALA A 172 4.05 -12.66 5.64
N GLN A 173 3.58 -13.40 6.63
CA GLN A 173 2.14 -13.51 6.87
C GLN A 173 1.66 -12.22 7.52
N PHE A 174 0.62 -11.59 6.97
CA PHE A 174 0.16 -10.27 7.39
C PHE A 174 -0.14 -10.19 8.89
N GLN A 175 -0.82 -11.20 9.44
CA GLN A 175 -1.21 -11.26 10.85
C GLN A 175 -0.02 -11.27 11.80
N ASP A 176 1.07 -11.89 11.40
CA ASP A 176 2.27 -12.05 12.23
C ASP A 176 3.23 -10.87 12.05
N SER A 177 3.48 -10.49 10.79
CA SER A 177 4.47 -9.47 10.43
C SER A 177 4.03 -8.03 10.73
N ILE A 178 2.75 -7.81 11.02
CA ILE A 178 2.28 -6.52 11.53
C ILE A 178 2.93 -6.15 12.88
N ALA A 179 3.39 -7.16 13.63
CA ALA A 179 4.10 -6.95 14.89
C ALA A 179 5.38 -6.13 14.71
N ASP A 180 6.11 -6.31 13.60
CA ASP A 180 7.33 -5.55 13.28
C ASP A 180 7.02 -4.06 13.11
N LEU A 181 5.91 -3.74 12.43
CA LEU A 181 5.44 -2.36 12.30
C LEU A 181 5.04 -1.80 13.67
N VAL A 182 4.30 -2.58 14.48
CA VAL A 182 3.83 -2.16 15.82
C VAL A 182 5.00 -1.87 16.75
N GLU A 183 6.03 -2.72 16.77
CA GLU A 183 7.23 -2.50 17.57
C GLU A 183 7.93 -1.19 17.18
N TRP A 184 8.10 -0.97 15.88
CA TRP A 184 8.65 0.28 15.36
C TRP A 184 7.80 1.49 15.77
N VAL A 185 6.48 1.40 15.55
CA VAL A 185 5.53 2.47 15.85
C VAL A 185 5.56 2.88 17.33
N ARG A 186 5.62 1.90 18.25
CA ARG A 186 5.70 2.16 19.70
C ARG A 186 6.93 2.95 20.11
N SER A 187 8.01 2.82 19.37
CA SER A 187 9.26 3.58 19.60
C SER A 187 9.20 5.02 19.09
N GLN A 188 8.17 5.40 18.33
CA GLN A 188 8.07 6.68 17.67
C GLN A 188 7.14 7.65 18.42
N LYS A 189 7.39 8.95 18.24
CA LYS A 189 6.43 10.00 18.58
C LYS A 189 5.61 10.30 17.34
N ALA A 190 4.36 9.83 17.30
CA ALA A 190 3.46 10.10 16.19
C ALA A 190 2.72 11.42 16.43
N VAL A 191 2.78 12.33 15.47
CA VAL A 191 1.92 13.51 15.40
C VAL A 191 0.70 13.13 14.57
N ASP A 192 -0.49 13.14 15.18
CA ASP A 192 -1.73 12.90 14.45
C ASP A 192 -2.06 14.13 13.59
N GLY A 193 -1.82 14.03 12.30
CA GLY A 193 -2.15 15.05 11.30
C GLY A 193 -3.50 14.84 10.61
N PHE A 194 -4.28 13.82 11.04
CA PHE A 194 -5.50 13.40 10.35
C PHE A 194 -6.56 14.51 10.27
N GLU A 195 -6.86 15.19 11.37
CA GLU A 195 -7.90 16.22 11.39
C GLU A 195 -7.58 17.39 10.45
N ARG A 196 -6.30 17.75 10.37
CA ARG A 196 -5.84 18.78 9.42
C ARG A 196 -6.01 18.31 7.97
N ALA A 197 -5.64 17.07 7.66
CA ALA A 197 -5.79 16.51 6.33
C ALA A 197 -7.27 16.35 5.95
N GLN A 198 -8.13 15.90 6.87
CA GLN A 198 -9.57 15.78 6.67
C GLN A 198 -10.22 17.14 6.40
N SER A 199 -9.89 18.16 7.20
CA SER A 199 -10.40 19.53 7.01
C SER A 199 -10.01 20.08 5.63
N GLU A 200 -8.81 19.77 5.16
CA GLU A 200 -8.37 20.19 3.83
C GLU A 200 -9.11 19.45 2.71
N LEU A 201 -9.35 18.14 2.84
CA LEU A 201 -10.14 17.37 1.89
C LEU A 201 -11.59 17.89 1.79
N MET A 202 -12.24 18.14 2.92
CA MET A 202 -13.59 18.72 2.96
C MET A 202 -13.64 20.11 2.31
N ARG A 203 -12.67 20.97 2.65
CA ARG A 203 -12.59 22.32 2.06
C ARG A 203 -12.41 22.30 0.54
N ARG A 204 -11.78 21.26 0.00
CA ARG A 204 -11.55 21.07 -1.45
C ARG A 204 -12.69 20.28 -2.12
N GLY A 205 -13.72 19.86 -1.38
CA GLY A 205 -14.83 19.06 -1.92
C GLY A 205 -14.43 17.65 -2.37
N LEU A 206 -13.33 17.11 -1.82
CA LEU A 206 -12.80 15.78 -2.14
C LEU A 206 -13.30 14.68 -1.20
N ALA A 207 -14.01 15.03 -0.14
CA ALA A 207 -14.72 14.12 0.75
C ALA A 207 -16.13 14.68 1.05
N SER A 208 -17.13 13.79 1.03
CA SER A 208 -18.55 14.09 1.33
C SER A 208 -19.18 12.93 2.09
#